data_a01cebc1fb97bbc841334198073dedbd
#
_entry.id   a01cebc1fb97bbc841334198073dedbd
#
_cell.length_a   1.000
_cell.length_b   1.000
_cell.length_c   1.000
_cell.angle_alpha   90.00
_cell.angle_beta   90.00
_cell.angle_gamma   90.00
#
_symmetry.space_group_name_H-M   'P 1'
#
loop_
_entity.id
_entity.type
_entity.pdbx_description
1 polymer ?
#
loop_
_entity_poly.entity_id
_entity_poly.type
_entity_poly.pdbx_seq_one_letter_code
_entity_poly.pdbx_strand_id
1 'polypeptide(L)'
;MNKLILTVTPNPAVDVTYTVGGIELGSSHRVPAPLHRAGGKGLNVSRVAHQLGHATLAIATAGGPTGEQLRRDLEAAGIAHHLVPVAAATRRTVALVETAGNNRTSIFNEIGPALSAAEWQQLAAAVVTHLAGVQSSDGVQRPGVLVASGSLPDQAPADFHPALVALAHAAGVPAIIDTSGAGILAAARAGADLLKPNNHELLEATGERSLVQAARVLLGLGAKRVLVSVGEEGMLAFSATTSGYLQAKLPRPLSGNPTGAGDAAVSAAAVALAGGETGLLEILRAATAWSAAAVLMPGAGEISPRYTELAQQLIITEH
;
A
#
# COMPACT_ATOMS: atom_id res chain seq x y z
N MET A 1 11.66 -8.83 19.09
CA MET A 1 10.63 -7.80 19.34
C MET A 1 10.08 -7.38 17.99
N ASN A 2 8.75 -7.39 17.82
CA ASN A 2 8.13 -6.85 16.61
C ASN A 2 8.41 -5.35 16.51
N LYS A 3 9.21 -4.94 15.53
CA LYS A 3 9.45 -3.52 15.29
C LYS A 3 8.21 -2.87 14.67
N LEU A 4 8.00 -1.61 14.95
CA LEU A 4 6.86 -0.81 14.48
C LEU A 4 6.92 -0.63 12.96
N ILE A 5 5.80 -0.81 12.27
CA ILE A 5 5.61 -0.45 10.87
C ILE A 5 4.97 0.94 10.84
N LEU A 6 5.69 1.92 10.30
CA LEU A 6 5.20 3.29 10.15
C LEU A 6 4.68 3.46 8.72
N THR A 7 3.39 3.73 8.55
CA THR A 7 2.82 3.99 7.22
C THR A 7 2.45 5.45 7.05
N VAL A 8 2.60 5.99 5.84
CA VAL A 8 2.28 7.37 5.48
C VAL A 8 1.29 7.36 4.31
N THR A 9 0.12 7.97 4.52
CA THR A 9 -0.96 8.06 3.53
C THR A 9 -1.37 9.53 3.36
N PRO A 10 -0.75 10.27 2.43
CA PRO A 10 -1.04 11.71 2.25
C PRO A 10 -2.40 11.98 1.61
N ASN A 11 -2.99 11.00 0.93
CA ASN A 11 -4.25 11.10 0.20
C ASN A 11 -5.23 9.98 0.59
N PRO A 12 -5.60 9.86 1.88
CA PRO A 12 -6.55 8.85 2.33
C PRO A 12 -7.94 9.09 1.74
N ALA A 13 -8.81 8.12 1.87
CA ALA A 13 -10.21 8.21 1.45
C ALA A 13 -11.15 7.58 2.48
N VAL A 14 -12.40 7.97 2.45
CA VAL A 14 -13.47 7.12 2.96
C VAL A 14 -13.94 6.23 1.81
N ASP A 15 -13.64 4.94 1.90
CA ASP A 15 -14.11 3.95 0.94
C ASP A 15 -15.58 3.63 1.22
N VAL A 16 -16.42 3.82 0.21
CA VAL A 16 -17.87 3.61 0.25
C VAL A 16 -18.23 2.50 -0.72
N THR A 17 -18.66 1.34 -0.23
CA THR A 17 -18.98 0.19 -1.07
C THR A 17 -20.48 -0.05 -1.10
N TYR A 18 -21.09 0.08 -2.28
CA TYR A 18 -22.45 -0.33 -2.56
C TYR A 18 -22.46 -1.70 -3.19
N THR A 19 -23.28 -2.61 -2.65
CA THR A 19 -23.59 -3.90 -3.27
C THR A 19 -24.96 -3.82 -3.92
N VAL A 20 -25.03 -4.07 -5.22
CA VAL A 20 -26.24 -3.94 -6.04
C VAL A 20 -26.47 -5.22 -6.84
N GLY A 21 -27.73 -5.53 -7.16
CA GLY A 21 -28.05 -6.68 -8.02
C GLY A 21 -27.50 -6.52 -9.43
N GLY A 22 -27.62 -5.33 -9.99
CA GLY A 22 -27.11 -4.91 -11.30
C GLY A 22 -27.35 -3.43 -11.49
N ILE A 23 -26.60 -2.81 -12.40
CA ILE A 23 -26.69 -1.37 -12.71
C ILE A 23 -27.31 -1.21 -14.10
N GLU A 24 -28.39 -0.45 -14.15
CA GLU A 24 -29.00 0.00 -15.39
C GLU A 24 -28.75 1.51 -15.54
N LEU A 25 -27.99 1.88 -16.57
CA LEU A 25 -27.64 3.28 -16.82
C LEU A 25 -28.88 4.11 -17.10
N GLY A 26 -29.01 5.29 -16.48
CA GLY A 26 -30.16 6.18 -16.62
C GLY A 26 -31.34 5.85 -15.70
N SER A 27 -31.25 4.79 -14.91
CA SER A 27 -32.29 4.35 -13.97
C SER A 27 -31.97 4.73 -12.53
N SER A 28 -33.00 4.71 -11.68
CA SER A 28 -32.88 4.95 -10.23
C SER A 28 -32.82 3.63 -9.48
N HIS A 29 -31.78 3.43 -8.67
CA HIS A 29 -31.58 2.22 -7.89
C HIS A 29 -31.83 2.47 -6.40
N ARG A 30 -32.66 1.62 -5.77
CA ARG A 30 -32.78 1.56 -4.31
C ARG A 30 -31.84 0.47 -3.79
N VAL A 31 -30.87 0.85 -2.98
CA VAL A 31 -29.80 -0.02 -2.52
C VAL A 31 -29.73 -0.04 -0.98
N PRO A 32 -29.24 -1.12 -0.35
CA PRO A 32 -28.92 -1.13 1.07
C PRO A 32 -27.93 -0.03 1.45
N ALA A 33 -27.83 0.28 2.75
CA ALA A 33 -26.81 1.19 3.24
C ALA A 33 -25.39 0.67 2.84
N PRO A 34 -24.51 1.56 2.33
CA PRO A 34 -23.19 1.15 1.93
C PRO A 34 -22.31 0.81 3.13
N LEU A 35 -21.31 -0.05 2.88
CA LEU A 35 -20.21 -0.22 3.80
C LEU A 35 -19.29 1.01 3.71
N HIS A 36 -18.92 1.58 4.85
CA HIS A 36 -17.91 2.64 4.95
C HIS A 36 -16.66 2.10 5.63
N ARG A 37 -15.49 2.45 5.10
CA ARG A 37 -14.20 2.08 5.69
C ARG A 37 -13.17 3.20 5.50
N ALA A 38 -12.29 3.40 6.47
CA ALA A 38 -11.10 4.20 6.28
C ALA A 38 -10.20 3.52 5.24
N GLY A 39 -10.00 4.18 4.13
CA GLY A 39 -9.29 3.70 2.97
C GLY A 39 -8.08 4.55 2.63
N GLY A 40 -7.32 4.04 1.67
CA GLY A 40 -6.03 4.53 1.23
C GLY A 40 -4.97 3.44 1.40
N LYS A 41 -4.10 3.30 0.40
CA LYS A 41 -3.18 2.15 0.34
C LYS A 41 -2.34 1.98 1.62
N GLY A 42 -1.76 3.04 2.18
CA GLY A 42 -0.97 2.94 3.41
C GLY A 42 -1.79 2.56 4.64
N LEU A 43 -3.06 3.00 4.73
CA LEU A 43 -3.99 2.56 5.79
C LEU A 43 -4.32 1.07 5.64
N ASN A 44 -4.49 0.57 4.40
CA ASN A 44 -4.70 -0.84 4.13
C ASN A 44 -3.47 -1.68 4.53
N VAL A 45 -2.25 -1.18 4.26
CA VAL A 45 -1.00 -1.80 4.72
C VAL A 45 -0.99 -1.96 6.24
N SER A 46 -1.29 -0.88 6.98
CA SER A 46 -1.39 -0.92 8.45
C SER A 46 -2.44 -1.91 8.91
N ARG A 47 -3.61 -1.93 8.29
CA ARG A 47 -4.74 -2.79 8.66
C ARG A 47 -4.40 -4.28 8.51
N VAL A 48 -3.76 -4.65 7.38
CA VAL A 48 -3.31 -6.04 7.13
C VAL A 48 -2.24 -6.47 8.16
N ALA A 49 -1.24 -5.63 8.40
CA ALA A 49 -0.20 -5.94 9.38
C ALA A 49 -0.78 -6.06 10.81
N HIS A 50 -1.70 -5.16 11.19
CA HIS A 50 -2.38 -5.18 12.47
C HIS A 50 -3.23 -6.45 12.65
N GLN A 51 -3.96 -6.87 11.60
CA GLN A 51 -4.73 -8.13 11.61
C GLN A 51 -3.88 -9.33 11.99
N LEU A 52 -2.60 -9.32 11.62
CA LEU A 52 -1.64 -10.40 11.91
C LEU A 52 -0.81 -10.16 13.18
N GLY A 53 -1.21 -9.21 14.03
CA GLY A 53 -0.58 -8.95 15.32
C GLY A 53 0.72 -8.16 15.26
N HIS A 54 1.03 -7.48 14.14
CA HIS A 54 2.19 -6.61 14.03
C HIS A 54 1.87 -5.19 14.51
N ALA A 55 2.82 -4.58 15.22
CA ALA A 55 2.71 -3.20 15.66
C ALA A 55 2.75 -2.25 14.45
N THR A 56 1.75 -1.37 14.34
CA THR A 56 1.65 -0.37 13.26
C THR A 56 1.31 0.98 13.81
N LEU A 57 1.77 2.04 13.14
CA LEU A 57 1.29 3.40 13.32
C LEU A 57 1.02 4.01 11.94
N ALA A 58 -0.22 4.40 11.70
CA ALA A 58 -0.63 5.01 10.45
C ALA A 58 -0.62 6.54 10.56
N ILE A 59 0.20 7.22 9.77
CA ILE A 59 0.15 8.68 9.60
C ILE A 59 -0.67 8.96 8.34
N ALA A 60 -1.73 9.78 8.47
CA ALA A 60 -2.55 10.19 7.35
C ALA A 60 -3.07 11.61 7.54
N THR A 61 -3.46 12.27 6.46
CA THR A 61 -4.19 13.55 6.53
C THR A 61 -5.67 13.28 6.82
N ALA A 62 -6.35 14.19 7.51
CA ALA A 62 -7.79 14.09 7.71
C ALA A 62 -8.42 15.48 7.84
N GLY A 63 -9.56 15.70 7.17
CA GLY A 63 -10.28 16.95 7.25
C GLY A 63 -11.79 16.79 7.01
N GLY A 64 -12.55 17.73 7.53
CA GLY A 64 -14.01 17.77 7.39
C GLY A 64 -14.75 16.57 8.01
N PRO A 65 -16.05 16.44 7.75
CA PRO A 65 -16.88 15.34 8.28
C PRO A 65 -16.41 13.95 7.84
N THR A 66 -15.83 13.83 6.64
CA THR A 66 -15.27 12.57 6.14
C THR A 66 -13.96 12.21 6.82
N GLY A 67 -13.15 13.19 7.21
CA GLY A 67 -11.96 12.94 8.05
C GLY A 67 -12.35 12.44 9.44
N GLU A 68 -13.41 12.96 10.00
CA GLU A 68 -13.97 12.46 11.27
C GLU A 68 -14.53 11.03 11.13
N GLN A 69 -15.16 10.70 10.00
CA GLN A 69 -15.61 9.35 9.70
C GLN A 69 -14.41 8.37 9.57
N LEU A 70 -13.34 8.78 8.89
CA LEU A 70 -12.10 8.03 8.78
C LEU A 70 -11.47 7.76 10.15
N ARG A 71 -11.41 8.78 11.02
CA ARG A 71 -10.89 8.64 12.39
C ARG A 71 -11.66 7.59 13.18
N ARG A 72 -13.01 7.68 13.19
CA ARG A 72 -13.85 6.72 13.91
C ARG A 72 -13.67 5.28 13.45
N ASP A 73 -13.52 5.05 12.16
CA ASP A 73 -13.28 3.70 11.61
C ASP A 73 -11.92 3.15 12.03
N LEU A 74 -10.87 3.98 12.04
CA LEU A 74 -9.55 3.57 12.52
C LEU A 74 -9.57 3.25 14.01
N GLU A 75 -10.26 4.06 14.83
CA GLU A 75 -10.44 3.80 16.26
C GLU A 75 -11.21 2.50 16.51
N ALA A 76 -12.34 2.31 15.81
CA ALA A 76 -13.12 1.08 15.91
C ALA A 76 -12.36 -0.17 15.50
N ALA A 77 -11.43 -0.04 14.56
CA ALA A 77 -10.55 -1.11 14.11
C ALA A 77 -9.31 -1.31 15.01
N GLY A 78 -9.11 -0.48 16.04
CA GLY A 78 -7.93 -0.55 16.90
C GLY A 78 -6.61 -0.19 16.22
N ILE A 79 -6.66 0.52 15.08
CA ILE A 79 -5.47 0.93 14.33
C ILE A 79 -4.86 2.16 15.00
N ALA A 80 -3.64 2.01 15.51
CA ALA A 80 -2.88 3.16 16.02
C ALA A 80 -2.61 4.15 14.87
N HIS A 81 -2.94 5.43 15.08
CA HIS A 81 -2.86 6.42 14.02
C HIS A 81 -2.48 7.82 14.55
N HIS A 82 -1.92 8.61 13.65
CA HIS A 82 -1.71 10.05 13.81
C HIS A 82 -2.34 10.75 12.60
N LEU A 83 -3.48 11.40 12.79
CA LEU A 83 -4.14 12.16 11.74
C LEU A 83 -3.69 13.61 11.76
N VAL A 84 -3.05 14.04 10.68
CA VAL A 84 -2.65 15.41 10.46
C VAL A 84 -3.87 16.20 9.96
N PRO A 85 -4.33 17.21 10.70
CA PRO A 85 -5.52 17.97 10.30
C PRO A 85 -5.25 18.79 9.04
N VAL A 86 -6.19 18.75 8.10
CA VAL A 86 -6.17 19.53 6.86
C VAL A 86 -7.48 20.25 6.66
N ALA A 87 -7.47 21.40 5.97
CA ALA A 87 -8.65 22.24 5.75
C ALA A 87 -9.70 21.58 4.86
N ALA A 88 -9.24 20.89 3.83
CA ALA A 88 -10.13 20.21 2.88
C ALA A 88 -10.72 18.93 3.46
N ALA A 89 -11.95 18.60 3.08
CA ALA A 89 -12.57 17.34 3.48
C ALA A 89 -11.83 16.15 2.86
N THR A 90 -11.64 15.07 3.63
CA THR A 90 -11.12 13.81 3.12
C THR A 90 -11.99 13.29 1.97
N ARG A 91 -11.37 12.94 0.85
CA ARG A 91 -12.05 12.43 -0.34
C ARG A 91 -12.76 11.10 -0.09
N ARG A 92 -13.60 10.69 -1.03
CA ARG A 92 -14.22 9.37 -1.05
C ARG A 92 -13.71 8.54 -2.23
N THR A 93 -13.75 7.23 -2.05
CA THR A 93 -13.75 6.26 -3.13
C THR A 93 -15.08 5.52 -3.09
N VAL A 94 -15.82 5.51 -4.20
CA VAL A 94 -17.10 4.82 -4.29
C VAL A 94 -16.94 3.57 -5.16
N ALA A 95 -17.16 2.40 -4.59
CA ALA A 95 -17.18 1.13 -5.28
C ALA A 95 -18.63 0.64 -5.45
N LEU A 96 -19.00 0.32 -6.68
CA LEU A 96 -20.27 -0.31 -7.03
C LEU A 96 -19.98 -1.78 -7.38
N VAL A 97 -20.40 -2.71 -6.52
CA VAL A 97 -20.19 -4.16 -6.68
C VAL A 97 -21.50 -4.78 -7.18
N GLU A 98 -21.51 -5.24 -8.42
CA GLU A 98 -22.65 -5.93 -9.01
C GLU A 98 -22.62 -7.41 -8.65
N THR A 99 -23.67 -7.93 -8.02
CA THR A 99 -23.78 -9.36 -7.64
C THR A 99 -24.49 -10.21 -8.68
N ALA A 100 -25.26 -9.60 -9.61
CA ALA A 100 -25.83 -10.31 -10.75
C ALA A 100 -24.81 -10.30 -11.90
N GLY A 101 -24.50 -11.47 -12.44
CA GLY A 101 -23.53 -11.64 -13.52
C GLY A 101 -22.11 -11.93 -13.01
N ASN A 102 -21.11 -11.32 -13.61
CA ASN A 102 -19.69 -11.67 -13.37
C ASN A 102 -19.04 -10.92 -12.18
N ASN A 103 -19.79 -10.49 -11.18
CA ASN A 103 -19.29 -9.74 -10.02
C ASN A 103 -18.41 -8.54 -10.44
N ARG A 104 -18.89 -7.73 -11.39
CA ARG A 104 -18.15 -6.56 -11.85
C ARG A 104 -18.11 -5.50 -10.76
N THR A 105 -16.99 -4.83 -10.63
CA THR A 105 -16.84 -3.69 -9.73
C THR A 105 -16.47 -2.45 -10.53
N SER A 106 -17.26 -1.39 -10.38
CA SER A 106 -16.94 -0.05 -10.90
C SER A 106 -16.50 0.84 -9.75
N ILE A 107 -15.38 1.53 -9.91
CA ILE A 107 -14.80 2.35 -8.85
C ILE A 107 -14.71 3.80 -9.32
N PHE A 108 -15.22 4.72 -8.50
CA PHE A 108 -15.09 6.17 -8.66
C PHE A 108 -14.15 6.69 -7.58
N ASN A 109 -12.97 7.14 -8.00
CA ASN A 109 -11.99 7.75 -7.11
C ASN A 109 -12.11 9.27 -7.21
N GLU A 110 -12.53 9.94 -6.15
CA GLU A 110 -12.44 11.40 -6.08
C GLU A 110 -10.97 11.82 -6.15
N ILE A 111 -10.69 12.91 -6.84
CA ILE A 111 -9.35 13.54 -6.84
C ILE A 111 -9.12 14.13 -5.45
N GLY A 112 -7.99 13.80 -4.82
CA GLY A 112 -7.64 14.36 -3.52
C GLY A 112 -7.36 15.86 -3.62
N PRO A 113 -7.92 16.66 -2.70
CA PRO A 113 -7.70 18.11 -2.70
C PRO A 113 -6.24 18.45 -2.46
N ALA A 114 -5.76 19.54 -3.08
CA ALA A 114 -4.43 20.05 -2.83
C ALA A 114 -4.24 20.41 -1.35
N LEU A 115 -3.08 20.09 -0.80
CA LEU A 115 -2.67 20.49 0.53
C LEU A 115 -1.85 21.79 0.46
N SER A 116 -2.01 22.66 1.43
CA SER A 116 -1.16 23.85 1.59
C SER A 116 0.27 23.47 1.98
N ALA A 117 1.22 24.37 1.77
CA ALA A 117 2.59 24.19 2.20
C ALA A 117 2.72 23.92 3.71
N ALA A 118 1.87 24.54 4.53
CA ALA A 118 1.84 24.31 5.98
C ALA A 118 1.37 22.90 6.33
N GLU A 119 0.37 22.38 5.63
CA GLU A 119 -0.13 21.00 5.85
C GLU A 119 0.90 19.95 5.42
N TRP A 120 1.63 20.17 4.31
CA TRP A 120 2.77 19.34 3.93
C TRP A 120 3.88 19.35 4.99
N GLN A 121 4.19 20.52 5.55
CA GLN A 121 5.17 20.65 6.64
C GLN A 121 4.71 19.91 7.89
N GLN A 122 3.42 20.01 8.26
CA GLN A 122 2.88 19.28 9.41
C GLN A 122 2.93 17.76 9.20
N LEU A 123 2.63 17.28 7.98
CA LEU A 123 2.76 15.85 7.64
C LEU A 123 4.21 15.39 7.77
N ALA A 124 5.16 16.14 7.22
CA ALA A 124 6.59 15.84 7.34
C ALA A 124 7.07 15.85 8.81
N ALA A 125 6.62 16.83 9.61
CA ALA A 125 6.95 16.91 11.03
C ALA A 125 6.40 15.71 11.82
N ALA A 126 5.18 15.25 11.51
CA ALA A 126 4.62 14.04 12.10
C ALA A 126 5.48 12.81 11.78
N VAL A 127 5.93 12.66 10.52
CA VAL A 127 6.83 11.56 10.12
C VAL A 127 8.15 11.63 10.91
N VAL A 128 8.80 12.78 10.98
CA VAL A 128 10.06 12.96 11.74
C VAL A 128 9.86 12.58 13.20
N THR A 129 8.78 13.07 13.84
CA THR A 129 8.46 12.78 15.24
C THR A 129 8.36 11.27 15.49
N HIS A 130 7.65 10.56 14.62
CA HIS A 130 7.42 9.11 14.81
C HIS A 130 8.62 8.26 14.37
N LEU A 131 9.46 8.72 13.46
CA LEU A 131 10.73 8.06 13.15
C LEU A 131 11.70 8.10 14.34
N ALA A 132 11.64 9.13 15.18
CA ALA A 132 12.44 9.20 16.42
C ALA A 132 12.00 8.15 17.46
N GLY A 133 10.77 7.67 17.38
CA GLY A 133 10.20 6.64 18.24
C GLY A 133 8.82 7.00 18.79
N VAL A 134 8.05 5.99 19.12
CA VAL A 134 6.69 6.09 19.67
C VAL A 134 6.72 5.61 21.11
N GLN A 135 6.16 6.38 22.03
CA GLN A 135 6.01 5.97 23.43
C GLN A 135 4.97 4.85 23.54
N SER A 136 5.32 3.79 24.21
CA SER A 136 4.43 2.67 24.54
C SER A 136 4.55 2.31 26.03
N SER A 137 3.65 1.46 26.53
CA SER A 137 3.72 0.92 27.90
C SER A 137 5.07 0.27 28.22
N ASP A 138 5.70 -0.31 27.21
CA ASP A 138 6.93 -1.10 27.32
C ASP A 138 8.20 -0.27 26.97
N GLY A 139 8.05 1.05 26.82
CA GLY A 139 9.14 1.99 26.50
C GLY A 139 9.01 2.61 25.09
N VAL A 140 10.13 3.12 24.57
CA VAL A 140 10.17 3.73 23.23
C VAL A 140 10.30 2.66 22.16
N GLN A 141 9.27 2.51 21.35
CA GLN A 141 9.26 1.63 20.17
C GLN A 141 9.69 2.42 18.94
N ARG A 142 10.82 2.03 18.32
CA ARG A 142 11.30 2.64 17.08
C ARG A 142 10.74 1.92 15.85
N PRO A 143 10.41 2.64 14.77
CA PRO A 143 10.06 2.02 13.51
C PRO A 143 11.17 1.10 12.98
N GLY A 144 10.77 -0.03 12.42
CA GLY A 144 11.64 -0.95 11.70
C GLY A 144 11.57 -0.75 10.20
N VAL A 145 10.53 -0.06 9.71
CA VAL A 145 10.31 0.26 8.31
C VAL A 145 9.39 1.47 8.20
N LEU A 146 9.63 2.31 7.19
CA LEU A 146 8.70 3.34 6.74
C LEU A 146 8.06 2.89 5.43
N VAL A 147 6.75 3.00 5.32
CA VAL A 147 5.99 2.71 4.11
C VAL A 147 5.24 3.95 3.67
N ALA A 148 5.49 4.47 2.47
CA ALA A 148 4.65 5.47 1.84
C ALA A 148 3.91 4.81 0.68
N SER A 149 2.58 4.71 0.79
CA SER A 149 1.77 3.97 -0.18
C SER A 149 0.51 4.73 -0.54
N GLY A 150 0.22 4.80 -1.83
CA GLY A 150 -0.94 5.42 -2.44
C GLY A 150 -0.62 6.57 -3.38
N SER A 151 -1.69 7.11 -3.98
CA SER A 151 -1.61 8.31 -4.80
C SER A 151 -1.31 9.55 -3.95
N LEU A 152 -0.76 10.56 -4.57
CA LEU A 152 -0.64 11.88 -3.97
C LEU A 152 -1.90 12.72 -4.26
N PRO A 153 -2.25 13.68 -3.38
CA PRO A 153 -3.27 14.67 -3.70
C PRO A 153 -2.79 15.60 -4.83
N ASP A 154 -3.73 16.39 -5.37
CA ASP A 154 -3.39 17.36 -6.41
C ASP A 154 -2.29 18.34 -5.95
N GLN A 155 -1.44 18.80 -6.88
CA GLN A 155 -0.34 19.72 -6.63
C GLN A 155 0.63 19.26 -5.52
N ALA A 156 0.80 17.96 -5.31
CA ALA A 156 1.75 17.45 -4.36
C ALA A 156 3.20 17.81 -4.76
N PRO A 157 4.09 18.06 -3.78
CA PRO A 157 5.50 18.30 -4.05
C PRO A 157 6.13 17.12 -4.80
N ALA A 158 6.87 17.39 -5.87
CA ALA A 158 7.52 16.35 -6.68
C ALA A 158 8.58 15.56 -5.90
N ASP A 159 9.12 16.16 -4.85
CA ASP A 159 10.13 15.60 -3.95
C ASP A 159 9.55 14.91 -2.71
N PHE A 160 8.22 14.77 -2.60
CA PHE A 160 7.58 14.17 -1.42
C PHE A 160 8.13 12.76 -1.12
N HIS A 161 8.12 11.84 -2.10
CA HIS A 161 8.66 10.50 -1.88
C HIS A 161 10.18 10.50 -1.65
N PRO A 162 10.99 11.23 -2.41
CA PRO A 162 12.42 11.44 -2.11
C PRO A 162 12.68 11.90 -0.68
N ALA A 163 11.93 12.88 -0.20
CA ALA A 163 12.06 13.39 1.16
C ALA A 163 11.77 12.32 2.22
N LEU A 164 10.73 11.51 2.02
CA LEU A 164 10.41 10.41 2.93
C LEU A 164 11.49 9.34 2.97
N VAL A 165 12.07 8.98 1.80
CA VAL A 165 13.21 8.04 1.73
C VAL A 165 14.41 8.61 2.51
N ALA A 166 14.75 9.90 2.31
CA ALA A 166 15.85 10.54 3.00
C ALA A 166 15.62 10.58 4.53
N LEU A 167 14.41 10.91 4.99
CA LEU A 167 14.04 10.91 6.41
C LEU A 167 14.16 9.52 7.04
N ALA A 168 13.68 8.49 6.34
CA ALA A 168 13.78 7.11 6.81
C ALA A 168 15.26 6.69 6.94
N HIS A 169 16.07 6.93 5.91
CA HIS A 169 17.50 6.60 5.93
C HIS A 169 18.26 7.36 7.00
N ALA A 170 17.96 8.65 7.22
CA ALA A 170 18.56 9.42 8.30
C ALA A 170 18.24 8.84 9.70
N ALA A 171 17.11 8.18 9.84
CA ALA A 171 16.71 7.45 11.05
C ALA A 171 17.24 6.00 11.11
N GLY A 172 17.97 5.53 10.10
CA GLY A 172 18.44 4.16 9.99
C GLY A 172 17.32 3.14 9.68
N VAL A 173 16.24 3.58 9.05
CA VAL A 173 15.02 2.81 8.79
C VAL A 173 14.89 2.59 7.27
N PRO A 174 14.64 1.36 6.78
CA PRO A 174 14.36 1.13 5.37
C PRO A 174 13.03 1.76 4.94
N ALA A 175 12.96 2.18 3.67
CA ALA A 175 11.79 2.82 3.07
C ALA A 175 11.19 1.95 1.96
N ILE A 176 9.88 1.68 2.05
CA ILE A 176 9.08 1.08 0.97
C ILE A 176 8.21 2.18 0.35
N ILE A 177 8.25 2.29 -0.97
CA ILE A 177 7.40 3.23 -1.71
C ILE A 177 6.52 2.46 -2.70
N ASP A 178 5.21 2.64 -2.58
CA ASP A 178 4.19 2.12 -3.50
C ASP A 178 3.36 3.28 -4.04
N THR A 179 3.73 3.76 -5.21
CA THR A 179 3.13 4.92 -5.87
C THR A 179 3.08 4.69 -7.38
N SER A 180 2.60 5.67 -8.14
CA SER A 180 2.46 5.60 -9.60
C SER A 180 3.15 6.76 -10.32
N GLY A 181 3.28 6.64 -11.63
CA GLY A 181 3.79 7.68 -12.50
C GLY A 181 5.21 8.13 -12.18
N ALA A 182 5.46 9.44 -12.27
CA ALA A 182 6.78 10.03 -12.02
C ALA A 182 7.31 9.80 -10.60
N GLY A 183 6.41 9.55 -9.62
CA GLY A 183 6.78 9.26 -8.25
C GLY A 183 7.63 7.99 -8.09
N ILE A 184 7.40 6.97 -8.96
CA ILE A 184 8.20 5.74 -8.98
C ILE A 184 9.66 6.05 -9.31
N LEU A 185 9.91 6.84 -10.36
CA LEU A 185 11.25 7.22 -10.78
C LEU A 185 11.95 8.11 -9.75
N ALA A 186 11.20 9.03 -9.13
CA ALA A 186 11.72 9.91 -8.09
C ALA A 186 12.13 9.11 -6.84
N ALA A 187 11.32 8.16 -6.40
CA ALA A 187 11.64 7.28 -5.29
C ALA A 187 12.82 6.34 -5.59
N ALA A 188 12.93 5.85 -6.84
CA ALA A 188 14.09 5.06 -7.27
C ALA A 188 15.39 5.86 -7.15
N ARG A 189 15.42 7.10 -7.67
CA ARG A 189 16.59 8.00 -7.57
C ARG A 189 16.97 8.35 -6.13
N ALA A 190 16.00 8.37 -5.24
CA ALA A 190 16.23 8.58 -3.82
C ALA A 190 16.78 7.33 -3.08
N GLY A 191 16.86 6.19 -3.76
CA GLY A 191 17.41 4.97 -3.20
C GLY A 191 16.42 4.18 -2.34
N ALA A 192 15.12 4.20 -2.66
CA ALA A 192 14.12 3.42 -1.93
C ALA A 192 14.57 1.95 -1.75
N ASP A 193 14.39 1.40 -0.54
CA ASP A 193 14.80 0.04 -0.23
C ASP A 193 13.94 -1.01 -0.94
N LEU A 194 12.68 -0.66 -1.20
CA LEU A 194 11.77 -1.47 -1.99
C LEU A 194 10.74 -0.59 -2.72
N LEU A 195 10.56 -0.85 -4.01
CA LEU A 195 9.48 -0.31 -4.82
C LEU A 195 8.52 -1.44 -5.21
N LYS A 196 7.20 -1.17 -5.18
CA LYS A 196 6.21 -2.17 -5.58
C LYS A 196 5.21 -1.65 -6.62
N PRO A 197 5.60 -1.40 -7.86
CA PRO A 197 4.65 -1.14 -8.94
C PRO A 197 3.90 -2.43 -9.35
N ASN A 198 2.75 -2.26 -10.01
CA ASN A 198 2.22 -3.31 -10.86
C ASN A 198 2.88 -3.25 -12.26
N ASN A 199 2.57 -4.25 -13.11
CA ASN A 199 3.14 -4.34 -14.46
C ASN A 199 2.84 -3.09 -15.32
N HIS A 200 1.63 -2.54 -15.26
CA HIS A 200 1.25 -1.35 -16.03
C HIS A 200 1.95 -0.09 -15.51
N GLU A 201 1.92 0.14 -14.20
CA GLU A 201 2.59 1.27 -13.55
C GLU A 201 4.09 1.29 -13.84
N LEU A 202 4.72 0.11 -13.83
CA LEU A 202 6.16 -0.04 -14.11
C LEU A 202 6.50 0.33 -15.56
N LEU A 203 5.78 -0.24 -16.52
CA LEU A 203 6.01 0.02 -17.96
C LEU A 203 5.71 1.47 -18.31
N GLU A 204 4.61 2.02 -17.80
CA GLU A 204 4.23 3.43 -18.02
C GLU A 204 5.28 4.39 -17.46
N ALA A 205 5.75 4.16 -16.22
CA ALA A 205 6.71 5.04 -15.57
C ALA A 205 8.08 5.04 -16.26
N THR A 206 8.52 3.89 -16.78
CA THR A 206 9.85 3.74 -17.38
C THR A 206 9.87 3.93 -18.91
N GLY A 207 8.73 3.81 -19.58
CA GLY A 207 8.63 3.79 -21.05
C GLY A 207 9.15 2.51 -21.69
N GLU A 208 9.51 1.51 -20.90
CA GLU A 208 10.04 0.23 -21.39
C GLU A 208 8.93 -0.71 -21.86
N ARG A 209 9.28 -1.70 -22.68
CA ARG A 209 8.36 -2.72 -23.19
C ARG A 209 8.49 -4.07 -22.48
N SER A 210 9.53 -4.26 -21.68
CA SER A 210 9.83 -5.48 -20.93
C SER A 210 9.85 -5.16 -19.44
N LEU A 211 9.13 -5.94 -18.63
CA LEU A 211 9.12 -5.81 -17.17
C LEU A 211 10.53 -5.96 -16.58
N VAL A 212 11.35 -6.84 -17.15
CA VAL A 212 12.73 -7.07 -16.72
C VAL A 212 13.57 -5.81 -16.96
N GLN A 213 13.49 -5.23 -18.17
CA GLN A 213 14.21 -3.98 -18.48
C GLN A 213 13.71 -2.83 -17.62
N ALA A 214 12.41 -2.69 -17.49
CA ALA A 214 11.78 -1.66 -16.66
C ALA A 214 12.22 -1.74 -15.19
N ALA A 215 12.25 -2.94 -14.60
CA ALA A 215 12.74 -3.13 -13.23
C ALA A 215 14.25 -2.80 -13.13
N ARG A 216 15.05 -3.17 -14.14
CA ARG A 216 16.48 -2.82 -14.20
C ARG A 216 16.72 -1.32 -14.30
N VAL A 217 15.86 -0.58 -15.00
CA VAL A 217 15.91 0.90 -14.99
C VAL A 217 15.76 1.44 -13.58
N LEU A 218 14.78 0.97 -12.80
CA LEU A 218 14.57 1.43 -11.41
C LEU A 218 15.76 1.09 -10.49
N LEU A 219 16.32 -0.13 -10.64
CA LEU A 219 17.53 -0.53 -9.91
C LEU A 219 18.74 0.33 -10.30
N GLY A 220 18.92 0.59 -11.60
CA GLY A 220 19.98 1.46 -12.11
C GLY A 220 19.86 2.92 -11.64
N LEU A 221 18.65 3.39 -11.35
CA LEU A 221 18.41 4.70 -10.76
C LEU A 221 18.72 4.77 -9.26
N GLY A 222 18.81 3.63 -8.56
CA GLY A 222 19.20 3.58 -7.16
C GLY A 222 18.27 2.78 -6.24
N ALA A 223 17.12 2.30 -6.72
CA ALA A 223 16.28 1.40 -5.92
C ALA A 223 17.03 0.13 -5.55
N LYS A 224 16.88 -0.36 -4.31
CA LYS A 224 17.58 -1.57 -3.86
C LYS A 224 16.85 -2.85 -4.29
N ARG A 225 15.53 -2.83 -4.28
CA ARG A 225 14.65 -3.96 -4.66
C ARG A 225 13.41 -3.45 -5.39
N VAL A 226 12.91 -4.26 -6.31
CA VAL A 226 11.64 -4.01 -7.02
C VAL A 226 10.80 -5.28 -6.97
N LEU A 227 9.58 -5.18 -6.44
CA LEU A 227 8.54 -6.21 -6.53
C LEU A 227 7.51 -5.77 -7.56
N VAL A 228 7.27 -6.58 -8.58
CA VAL A 228 6.31 -6.27 -9.65
C VAL A 228 5.14 -7.25 -9.58
N SER A 229 3.95 -6.76 -9.27
CA SER A 229 2.75 -7.61 -9.35
C SER A 229 2.26 -7.74 -10.79
N VAL A 230 1.96 -9.00 -11.22
CA VAL A 230 1.63 -9.37 -12.60
C VAL A 230 0.29 -10.11 -12.65
N GLY A 231 -0.68 -9.70 -11.84
CA GLY A 231 -2.00 -10.31 -11.77
C GLY A 231 -1.93 -11.81 -11.45
N GLU A 232 -2.56 -12.64 -12.26
CA GLU A 232 -2.60 -14.10 -12.08
C GLU A 232 -1.24 -14.79 -12.24
N GLU A 233 -0.30 -14.16 -12.95
CA GLU A 233 1.08 -14.63 -13.08
C GLU A 233 1.92 -14.38 -11.81
N GLY A 234 1.32 -13.85 -10.75
CA GLY A 234 1.93 -13.69 -9.45
C GLY A 234 2.79 -12.44 -9.34
N MET A 235 4.05 -12.59 -8.90
CA MET A 235 4.93 -11.49 -8.62
C MET A 235 6.37 -11.79 -9.07
N LEU A 236 7.03 -10.77 -9.60
CA LEU A 236 8.47 -10.79 -9.93
C LEU A 236 9.23 -9.99 -8.87
N ALA A 237 10.41 -10.46 -8.51
CA ALA A 237 11.29 -9.78 -7.56
C ALA A 237 12.69 -9.59 -8.16
N PHE A 238 13.18 -8.36 -8.06
CA PHE A 238 14.49 -7.94 -8.58
C PHE A 238 15.30 -7.30 -7.45
N SER A 239 16.61 -7.49 -7.50
CA SER A 239 17.58 -6.86 -6.59
C SER A 239 18.68 -6.17 -7.34
N ALA A 240 19.23 -5.09 -6.78
CA ALA A 240 20.42 -4.42 -7.31
C ALA A 240 21.69 -5.28 -7.19
N THR A 241 21.68 -6.30 -6.33
CA THR A 241 22.84 -7.14 -6.04
C THR A 241 22.91 -8.42 -6.90
N THR A 242 21.87 -8.71 -7.70
CA THR A 242 21.80 -9.92 -8.54
C THR A 242 21.44 -9.57 -9.97
N SER A 243 21.96 -10.35 -10.94
CA SER A 243 21.64 -10.19 -12.37
C SER A 243 20.31 -10.85 -12.75
N GLY A 244 19.92 -11.91 -12.05
CA GLY A 244 18.67 -12.64 -12.25
C GLY A 244 17.46 -11.97 -11.58
N TYR A 245 16.33 -12.63 -11.66
CA TYR A 245 15.12 -12.28 -10.91
C TYR A 245 14.40 -13.55 -10.46
N LEU A 246 13.55 -13.40 -9.44
CA LEU A 246 12.69 -14.47 -8.94
C LEU A 246 11.25 -14.21 -9.38
N GLN A 247 10.54 -15.28 -9.70
CA GLN A 247 9.09 -15.25 -9.88
C GLN A 247 8.42 -16.18 -8.86
N ALA A 248 7.34 -15.73 -8.26
CA ALA A 248 6.47 -16.55 -7.42
C ALA A 248 5.03 -16.46 -7.90
N LYS A 249 4.38 -17.61 -8.10
CA LYS A 249 2.98 -17.68 -8.48
C LYS A 249 2.28 -18.91 -7.91
N LEU A 250 0.97 -18.85 -7.80
CA LEU A 250 0.18 -20.03 -7.49
C LEU A 250 0.08 -20.96 -8.71
N PRO A 251 -0.08 -22.28 -8.52
CA PRO A 251 -0.27 -23.23 -9.61
C PRO A 251 -1.58 -23.03 -10.38
N ARG A 252 -2.56 -22.36 -9.73
CA ARG A 252 -3.84 -21.97 -10.33
C ARG A 252 -4.24 -20.59 -9.81
N PRO A 253 -4.79 -19.71 -10.67
CA PRO A 253 -5.28 -18.42 -10.25
C PRO A 253 -6.45 -18.56 -9.26
N LEU A 254 -6.56 -17.62 -8.33
CA LEU A 254 -7.69 -17.54 -7.41
C LEU A 254 -8.78 -16.65 -8.00
N SER A 255 -10.02 -17.05 -7.78
CA SER A 255 -11.18 -16.21 -8.08
C SER A 255 -11.55 -15.39 -6.84
N GLY A 256 -11.76 -14.08 -7.00
CA GLY A 256 -12.13 -13.19 -5.91
C GLY A 256 -11.97 -11.71 -6.27
N ASN A 257 -11.80 -10.89 -5.24
CA ASN A 257 -11.64 -9.44 -5.39
C ASN A 257 -10.16 -9.04 -5.32
N PRO A 258 -9.54 -8.54 -6.41
CA PRO A 258 -8.14 -8.16 -6.42
C PRO A 258 -7.85 -6.84 -5.68
N THR A 259 -8.88 -6.12 -5.23
CA THR A 259 -8.72 -4.83 -4.54
C THR A 259 -7.98 -5.02 -3.21
N GLY A 260 -6.89 -4.30 -3.02
CA GLY A 260 -6.05 -4.40 -1.82
C GLY A 260 -4.98 -5.50 -1.86
N ALA A 261 -4.93 -6.34 -2.92
CA ALA A 261 -3.90 -7.37 -3.06
C ALA A 261 -2.48 -6.77 -3.11
N GLY A 262 -2.32 -5.62 -3.77
CA GLY A 262 -1.07 -4.86 -3.76
C GLY A 262 -0.68 -4.34 -2.38
N ASP A 263 -1.67 -3.84 -1.61
CA ASP A 263 -1.45 -3.32 -0.25
C ASP A 263 -1.04 -4.46 0.71
N ALA A 264 -1.65 -5.65 0.55
CA ALA A 264 -1.28 -6.83 1.31
C ALA A 264 0.16 -7.29 1.00
N ALA A 265 0.59 -7.23 -0.26
CA ALA A 265 1.97 -7.51 -0.65
C ALA A 265 2.96 -6.52 -0.01
N VAL A 266 2.64 -5.22 -0.01
CA VAL A 266 3.43 -4.18 0.66
C VAL A 266 3.48 -4.43 2.16
N SER A 267 2.35 -4.83 2.77
CA SER A 267 2.29 -5.14 4.19
C SER A 267 3.20 -6.31 4.57
N ALA A 268 3.20 -7.38 3.76
CA ALA A 268 4.10 -8.53 3.96
C ALA A 268 5.58 -8.12 3.85
N ALA A 269 5.93 -7.33 2.82
CA ALA A 269 7.28 -6.81 2.65
C ALA A 269 7.70 -5.90 3.81
N ALA A 270 6.76 -5.08 4.32
CA ALA A 270 6.99 -4.22 5.48
C ALA A 270 7.26 -5.02 6.75
N VAL A 271 6.49 -6.06 7.00
CA VAL A 271 6.71 -6.98 8.13
C VAL A 271 8.09 -7.64 8.03
N ALA A 272 8.46 -8.14 6.85
CA ALA A 272 9.75 -8.76 6.61
C ALA A 272 10.91 -7.78 6.88
N LEU A 273 10.90 -6.60 6.26
CA LEU A 273 11.95 -5.59 6.44
C LEU A 273 12.01 -5.06 7.88
N ALA A 274 10.87 -4.84 8.54
CA ALA A 274 10.84 -4.43 9.95
C ALA A 274 11.46 -5.49 10.86
N GLY A 275 11.29 -6.77 10.52
CA GLY A 275 11.92 -7.91 11.19
C GLY A 275 13.42 -8.06 10.93
N GLY A 276 13.97 -7.30 9.99
CA GLY A 276 15.37 -7.39 9.57
C GLY A 276 15.61 -8.41 8.44
N GLU A 277 14.55 -8.98 7.87
CA GLU A 277 14.66 -9.85 6.72
C GLU A 277 15.04 -9.03 5.47
N THR A 278 16.10 -9.44 4.81
CA THR A 278 16.59 -8.77 3.60
C THR A 278 16.68 -9.72 2.39
N GLY A 279 16.38 -10.99 2.59
CA GLY A 279 16.35 -12.02 1.56
C GLY A 279 15.24 -11.77 0.54
N LEU A 280 15.60 -11.70 -0.73
CA LEU A 280 14.64 -11.41 -1.79
C LEU A 280 13.58 -12.51 -1.93
N LEU A 281 13.98 -13.77 -1.72
CA LEU A 281 13.11 -14.95 -1.79
C LEU A 281 12.01 -14.93 -0.71
N GLU A 282 12.39 -14.65 0.52
CA GLU A 282 11.48 -14.63 1.67
C GLU A 282 10.49 -13.49 1.55
N ILE A 283 10.95 -12.29 1.14
CA ILE A 283 10.10 -11.13 0.86
C ILE A 283 9.11 -11.45 -0.27
N LEU A 284 9.59 -12.03 -1.38
CA LEU A 284 8.73 -12.41 -2.51
C LEU A 284 7.68 -13.44 -2.12
N ARG A 285 8.07 -14.49 -1.38
CA ARG A 285 7.17 -15.53 -0.89
C ARG A 285 6.05 -14.94 -0.04
N ALA A 286 6.40 -14.14 0.95
CA ALA A 286 5.44 -13.52 1.85
C ALA A 286 4.52 -12.55 1.08
N ALA A 287 5.08 -11.66 0.26
CA ALA A 287 4.33 -10.68 -0.51
C ALA A 287 3.34 -11.35 -1.48
N THR A 288 3.75 -12.41 -2.18
CA THR A 288 2.88 -13.13 -3.11
C THR A 288 1.76 -13.88 -2.38
N ALA A 289 2.07 -14.53 -1.26
CA ALA A 289 1.07 -15.26 -0.48
C ALA A 289 0.02 -14.34 0.15
N TRP A 290 0.43 -13.19 0.71
CA TRP A 290 -0.50 -12.22 1.30
C TRP A 290 -1.34 -11.53 0.22
N SER A 291 -0.73 -11.20 -0.92
CA SER A 291 -1.43 -10.68 -2.09
C SER A 291 -2.53 -11.65 -2.55
N ALA A 292 -2.20 -12.94 -2.68
CA ALA A 292 -3.16 -13.97 -3.05
C ALA A 292 -4.26 -14.17 -1.99
N ALA A 293 -3.90 -14.11 -0.69
CA ALA A 293 -4.86 -14.23 0.41
C ALA A 293 -5.83 -13.04 0.46
N ALA A 294 -5.39 -11.84 0.05
CA ALA A 294 -6.27 -10.67 -0.03
C ALA A 294 -7.35 -10.83 -1.11
N VAL A 295 -7.06 -11.50 -2.22
CA VAL A 295 -8.04 -11.76 -3.29
C VAL A 295 -9.25 -12.54 -2.78
N LEU A 296 -9.10 -13.34 -1.73
CA LEU A 296 -10.18 -14.13 -1.12
C LEU A 296 -11.09 -13.30 -0.21
N MET A 297 -10.75 -12.02 0.04
CA MET A 297 -11.51 -11.15 0.93
C MET A 297 -12.46 -10.24 0.14
N PRO A 298 -13.58 -9.80 0.74
CA PRO A 298 -14.57 -8.96 0.07
C PRO A 298 -14.08 -7.53 -0.18
N GLY A 299 -13.06 -7.05 0.55
CA GLY A 299 -12.57 -5.68 0.46
C GLY A 299 -11.08 -5.53 0.80
N ALA A 300 -10.54 -4.35 0.52
CA ALA A 300 -9.14 -4.02 0.81
C ALA A 300 -8.85 -3.94 2.32
N GLY A 301 -7.59 -4.12 2.70
CA GLY A 301 -7.13 -4.01 4.08
C GLY A 301 -7.35 -5.25 4.94
N GLU A 302 -7.65 -6.39 4.33
CA GLU A 302 -7.81 -7.68 4.99
C GLU A 302 -7.16 -8.80 4.16
N ILE A 303 -6.71 -9.85 4.83
CA ILE A 303 -6.27 -11.08 4.18
C ILE A 303 -6.91 -12.32 4.83
N SER A 304 -7.13 -13.33 4.01
CA SER A 304 -7.61 -14.64 4.46
C SER A 304 -6.56 -15.33 5.34
N PRO A 305 -6.94 -16.03 6.41
CA PRO A 305 -6.01 -16.83 7.22
C PRO A 305 -5.31 -17.95 6.42
N ARG A 306 -5.76 -18.21 5.21
CA ARG A 306 -5.13 -19.17 4.29
C ARG A 306 -3.77 -18.71 3.74
N TYR A 307 -3.28 -17.52 4.08
CA TYR A 307 -2.00 -16.99 3.58
C TYR A 307 -0.82 -17.94 3.85
N THR A 308 -0.82 -18.68 4.95
CA THR A 308 0.22 -19.67 5.28
C THR A 308 0.15 -20.91 4.38
N GLU A 309 -1.06 -21.40 4.08
CA GLU A 309 -1.30 -22.48 3.13
C GLU A 309 -0.88 -22.05 1.72
N LEU A 310 -1.29 -20.86 1.30
CA LEU A 310 -0.96 -20.32 -0.01
C LEU A 310 0.56 -20.13 -0.18
N ALA A 311 1.27 -19.73 0.87
CA ALA A 311 2.74 -19.61 0.83
C ALA A 311 3.44 -20.95 0.53
N GLN A 312 2.87 -22.07 0.99
CA GLN A 312 3.41 -23.41 0.74
C GLN A 312 3.12 -23.92 -0.69
N GLN A 313 2.06 -23.38 -1.31
CA GLN A 313 1.66 -23.77 -2.67
C GLN A 313 2.39 -22.99 -3.76
N LEU A 314 3.15 -21.93 -3.40
CA LEU A 314 3.83 -21.10 -4.38
C LEU A 314 4.88 -21.88 -5.17
N ILE A 315 4.80 -21.77 -6.49
CA ILE A 315 5.87 -22.17 -7.41
C ILE A 315 6.80 -20.96 -7.52
N ILE A 316 8.06 -21.18 -7.15
CA ILE A 316 9.09 -20.14 -7.24
C ILE A 316 10.14 -20.59 -8.25
N THR A 317 10.46 -19.73 -9.21
CA THR A 317 11.46 -19.95 -10.25
C THR A 317 12.48 -18.81 -10.26
N GLU A 318 13.71 -19.14 -10.58
CA GLU A 318 14.79 -18.19 -10.79
C GLU A 318 15.11 -18.09 -12.29
N HIS A 319 15.36 -16.87 -12.76
CA HIS A 319 15.60 -16.54 -14.18
C HIS A 319 16.84 -15.70 -14.38
#